data_bd801782fc6ef8e7e7ea5d10bd52f7ba
#
_entry.id   bd801782fc6ef8e7e7ea5d10bd52f7ba
#
_cell.length_a   1.000
_cell.length_b   1.000
_cell.length_c   1.000
_cell.angle_alpha   90.00
_cell.angle_beta   90.00
_cell.angle_gamma   90.00
#
_symmetry.space_group_name_H-M   'P 1'
#
loop_
_entity.id
_entity.type
_entity.pdbx_description
1 polymer ?
#
loop_
_entity_poly.entity_id
_entity_poly.type
_entity_poly.pdbx_seq_one_letter_code
_entity_poly.pdbx_strand_id
1 'polypeptide(L)'
;MDQIYDVIIIGGGAAATSAAMTLKNRGKTFAVVANKAETGSLYKAEKITNYPGLPPMSGAEMTELFRQQLIDTGATIIEGRALSVLPMEGTFGVAVGSDYYMAGSIILTAGITREKLYPGEAEYLGRGVSYCATCDGMLYRGKTVAVVGGGEEAKQDADFLESIGCSVLRFEKNGRYEISGGMKANLLKFAGEEYPVDCVFIIKDTVSVTQLVPGLSYENGGILVDRRMATAVPGVFAAGDCTGKPLQLAKAVGEGNVAALSACDYLDKK
;
A
#
# COMPACT_ATOMS: atom_id res chain seq x y z
N MET A 1 17.70 -7.79 -17.29
CA MET A 1 17.68 -6.44 -16.68
C MET A 1 16.26 -6.18 -16.27
N ASP A 2 16.01 -5.97 -15.00
CA ASP A 2 14.67 -5.68 -14.51
C ASP A 2 14.20 -4.36 -15.10
N GLN A 3 12.97 -4.34 -15.60
CA GLN A 3 12.39 -3.17 -16.26
C GLN A 3 12.25 -2.04 -15.23
N ILE A 4 12.86 -0.87 -15.51
CA ILE A 4 12.65 0.34 -14.70
C ILE A 4 11.48 1.11 -15.33
N TYR A 5 10.40 1.30 -14.58
CA TYR A 5 9.26 2.13 -14.99
C TYR A 5 9.59 3.62 -14.78
N ASP A 6 9.01 4.49 -15.59
CA ASP A 6 9.02 5.93 -15.28
C ASP A 6 8.26 6.19 -13.98
N VAL A 7 7.09 5.56 -13.82
CA VAL A 7 6.22 5.73 -12.65
C VAL A 7 5.64 4.40 -12.18
N ILE A 8 5.63 4.18 -10.86
CA ILE A 8 4.76 3.17 -10.25
C ILE A 8 3.64 3.87 -9.49
N ILE A 9 2.39 3.50 -9.80
CA ILE A 9 1.19 3.95 -9.10
C ILE A 9 0.84 2.89 -8.06
N ILE A 10 0.64 3.27 -6.81
CA ILE A 10 0.28 2.37 -5.72
C ILE A 10 -1.16 2.61 -5.32
N GLY A 11 -2.04 1.69 -5.70
CA GLY A 11 -3.49 1.73 -5.57
C GLY A 11 -4.18 1.64 -6.93
N GLY A 12 -5.36 1.03 -7.00
CA GLY A 12 -6.11 0.76 -8.24
C GLY A 12 -7.47 1.48 -8.35
N GLY A 13 -7.68 2.55 -7.56
CA GLY A 13 -8.94 3.31 -7.54
C GLY A 13 -9.00 4.43 -8.58
N ALA A 14 -10.01 5.29 -8.45
CA ALA A 14 -10.28 6.40 -9.37
C ALA A 14 -9.09 7.37 -9.57
N ALA A 15 -8.34 7.67 -8.50
CA ALA A 15 -7.13 8.49 -8.60
C ALA A 15 -6.04 7.81 -9.44
N ALA A 16 -5.86 6.48 -9.25
CA ALA A 16 -4.92 5.68 -10.02
C ALA A 16 -5.28 5.66 -11.51
N THR A 17 -6.56 5.42 -11.83
CA THR A 17 -7.04 5.41 -13.21
C THR A 17 -6.78 6.74 -13.91
N SER A 18 -7.12 7.85 -13.23
CA SER A 18 -6.86 9.20 -13.76
C SER A 18 -5.36 9.47 -13.97
N ALA A 19 -4.52 9.05 -13.03
CA ALA A 19 -3.08 9.16 -13.17
C ALA A 19 -2.55 8.32 -14.33
N ALA A 20 -2.98 7.06 -14.46
CA ALA A 20 -2.58 6.15 -15.53
C ALA A 20 -2.94 6.68 -16.93
N MET A 21 -4.17 7.19 -17.10
CA MET A 21 -4.61 7.82 -18.35
C MET A 21 -3.71 9.01 -18.73
N THR A 22 -3.33 9.82 -17.74
CA THR A 22 -2.46 10.97 -17.93
C THR A 22 -1.04 10.54 -18.31
N LEU A 23 -0.47 9.55 -17.62
CA LEU A 23 0.86 9.01 -17.94
C LEU A 23 0.91 8.40 -19.35
N LYS A 24 -0.12 7.62 -19.74
CA LYS A 24 -0.26 7.09 -21.08
C LYS A 24 -0.20 8.21 -22.12
N ASN A 25 -0.99 9.26 -21.93
CA ASN A 25 -1.05 10.40 -22.86
C ASN A 25 0.27 11.20 -22.91
N ARG A 26 1.08 11.10 -21.87
CA ARG A 26 2.43 11.69 -21.81
C ARG A 26 3.54 10.74 -22.29
N GLY A 27 3.20 9.54 -22.78
CA GLY A 27 4.16 8.57 -23.30
C GLY A 27 5.11 7.99 -22.26
N LYS A 28 4.74 8.05 -20.95
CA LYS A 28 5.55 7.48 -19.87
C LYS A 28 5.26 5.98 -19.71
N THR A 29 6.28 5.21 -19.35
CA THR A 29 6.14 3.81 -18.95
C THR A 29 5.70 3.73 -17.51
N PHE A 30 4.69 2.91 -17.19
CA PHE A 30 4.20 2.83 -15.82
C PHE A 30 3.61 1.47 -15.48
N ALA A 31 3.61 1.15 -14.18
CA ALA A 31 2.92 0.03 -13.61
C ALA A 31 1.96 0.49 -12.50
N VAL A 32 0.95 -0.32 -12.24
CA VAL A 32 -0.04 -0.08 -11.17
C VAL A 32 -0.04 -1.27 -10.23
N VAL A 33 0.35 -1.04 -8.98
CA VAL A 33 0.25 -2.04 -7.91
C VAL A 33 -1.12 -1.92 -7.27
N ALA A 34 -1.95 -2.94 -7.39
CA ALA A 34 -3.33 -2.91 -6.91
C ALA A 34 -3.77 -4.26 -6.33
N ASN A 35 -4.54 -4.19 -5.24
CA ASN A 35 -5.32 -5.31 -4.72
C ASN A 35 -6.61 -5.49 -5.54
N LYS A 36 -7.37 -6.55 -5.24
CA LYS A 36 -8.67 -6.80 -5.86
C LYS A 36 -9.61 -5.60 -5.66
N ALA A 37 -10.28 -5.19 -6.73
CA ALA A 37 -11.16 -4.01 -6.77
C ALA A 37 -12.29 -4.03 -5.74
N GLU A 38 -12.82 -5.20 -5.41
CA GLU A 38 -13.95 -5.44 -4.50
C GLU A 38 -13.67 -5.04 -3.04
N THR A 39 -12.41 -4.81 -2.69
CA THR A 39 -12.01 -4.39 -1.33
C THR A 39 -12.13 -2.87 -1.15
N GLY A 40 -12.20 -2.10 -2.23
CA GLY A 40 -12.19 -0.63 -2.22
C GLY A 40 -13.42 0.01 -1.59
N SER A 41 -13.26 1.23 -1.05
CA SER A 41 -14.38 2.02 -0.49
C SER A 41 -15.39 2.41 -1.56
N LEU A 42 -14.94 2.68 -2.78
CA LEU A 42 -15.81 3.00 -3.91
C LEU A 42 -16.76 1.85 -4.25
N TYR A 43 -16.26 0.62 -4.32
CA TYR A 43 -17.07 -0.57 -4.63
C TYR A 43 -18.23 -0.76 -3.66
N LYS A 44 -18.04 -0.41 -2.39
CA LYS A 44 -19.02 -0.56 -1.31
C LYS A 44 -20.10 0.53 -1.28
N ALA A 45 -19.98 1.57 -2.12
CA ALA A 45 -20.98 2.64 -2.19
C ALA A 45 -22.26 2.15 -2.85
N GLU A 46 -23.40 2.28 -2.16
CA GLU A 46 -24.68 1.82 -2.66
C GLU A 46 -25.10 2.60 -3.92
N LYS A 47 -24.95 3.93 -3.91
CA LYS A 47 -25.30 4.79 -5.03
C LYS A 47 -24.44 6.05 -5.05
N ILE A 48 -23.92 6.38 -6.23
CA ILE A 48 -23.14 7.58 -6.51
C ILE A 48 -23.97 8.48 -7.44
N THR A 49 -24.27 9.70 -6.98
CA THR A 49 -25.13 10.65 -7.70
C THR A 49 -24.44 11.98 -8.01
N ASN A 50 -23.24 12.17 -7.50
CA ASN A 50 -22.50 13.45 -7.49
C ASN A 50 -21.21 13.42 -8.31
N TYR A 51 -21.11 12.52 -9.29
CA TYR A 51 -19.98 12.50 -10.22
C TYR A 51 -20.40 13.10 -11.56
N PRO A 52 -19.87 14.27 -11.96
CA PRO A 52 -20.25 14.94 -13.21
C PRO A 52 -19.92 14.09 -14.44
N GLY A 53 -20.80 14.09 -15.43
CA GLY A 53 -20.58 13.42 -16.71
C GLY A 53 -21.02 11.96 -16.76
N LEU A 54 -21.42 11.37 -15.62
CA LEU A 54 -22.01 10.03 -15.57
C LEU A 54 -23.39 10.05 -14.91
N PRO A 55 -24.34 9.17 -15.34
CA PRO A 55 -25.61 9.01 -14.65
C PRO A 55 -25.39 8.41 -13.26
N PRO A 56 -26.36 8.52 -12.34
CA PRO A 56 -26.32 7.84 -11.06
C PRO A 56 -26.16 6.32 -11.23
N MET A 57 -25.21 5.73 -10.52
CA MET A 57 -24.90 4.29 -10.59
C MET A 57 -24.39 3.79 -9.23
N SER A 58 -24.29 2.47 -9.07
CA SER A 58 -23.69 1.87 -7.88
C SER A 58 -22.16 2.05 -7.86
N GLY A 59 -21.57 1.92 -6.68
CA GLY A 59 -20.10 1.94 -6.54
C GLY A 59 -19.43 0.76 -7.25
N ALA A 60 -20.09 -0.39 -7.30
CA ALA A 60 -19.61 -1.56 -8.04
C ALA A 60 -19.52 -1.27 -9.55
N GLU A 61 -20.58 -0.74 -10.16
CA GLU A 61 -20.59 -0.35 -11.58
C GLU A 61 -19.53 0.72 -11.88
N MET A 62 -19.41 1.73 -11.01
CA MET A 62 -18.42 2.78 -11.15
C MET A 62 -16.99 2.23 -11.04
N THR A 63 -16.76 1.30 -10.12
CA THR A 63 -15.44 0.65 -9.96
C THR A 63 -15.06 -0.14 -11.21
N GLU A 64 -16.02 -0.85 -11.82
CA GLU A 64 -15.75 -1.61 -13.04
C GLU A 64 -15.45 -0.68 -14.23
N LEU A 65 -16.13 0.47 -14.35
CA LEU A 65 -15.81 1.47 -15.36
C LEU A 65 -14.37 1.99 -15.21
N PHE A 66 -13.95 2.35 -13.99
CA PHE A 66 -12.56 2.79 -13.74
C PHE A 66 -11.55 1.68 -14.01
N ARG A 67 -11.87 0.45 -13.61
CA ARG A 67 -11.01 -0.70 -13.84
C ARG A 67 -10.80 -0.96 -15.33
N GLN A 68 -11.87 -0.92 -16.12
CA GLN A 68 -11.79 -1.10 -17.57
C GLN A 68 -10.94 0.02 -18.21
N GLN A 69 -11.18 1.29 -17.83
CA GLN A 69 -10.37 2.40 -18.31
C GLN A 69 -8.89 2.25 -17.95
N LEU A 70 -8.59 1.76 -16.74
CA LEU A 70 -7.22 1.48 -16.33
C LEU A 70 -6.57 0.40 -17.23
N ILE A 71 -7.27 -0.69 -17.51
CA ILE A 71 -6.81 -1.75 -18.43
C ILE A 71 -6.57 -1.19 -19.83
N ASP A 72 -7.47 -0.37 -20.33
CA ASP A 72 -7.38 0.25 -21.67
C ASP A 72 -6.20 1.22 -21.80
N THR A 73 -5.59 1.65 -20.69
CA THR A 73 -4.32 2.39 -20.75
C THR A 73 -3.17 1.53 -21.24
N GLY A 74 -3.24 0.22 -21.14
CA GLY A 74 -2.14 -0.70 -21.38
C GLY A 74 -1.15 -0.77 -20.21
N ALA A 75 -1.59 -0.34 -19.00
CA ALA A 75 -0.77 -0.42 -17.79
C ALA A 75 -0.34 -1.86 -17.47
N THR A 76 0.89 -2.05 -17.03
CA THR A 76 1.28 -3.27 -16.34
C THR A 76 0.61 -3.28 -14.97
N ILE A 77 -0.36 -4.18 -14.76
CA ILE A 77 -1.03 -4.34 -13.47
C ILE A 77 -0.29 -5.42 -12.67
N ILE A 78 0.25 -5.01 -11.53
CA ILE A 78 0.93 -5.89 -10.58
C ILE A 78 -0.09 -6.18 -9.47
N GLU A 79 -0.64 -7.40 -9.48
CA GLU A 79 -1.57 -7.81 -8.43
C GLU A 79 -0.82 -8.04 -7.13
N GLY A 80 -1.30 -7.39 -6.06
CA GLY A 80 -0.72 -7.54 -4.75
C GLY A 80 -0.67 -6.23 -3.98
N ARG A 81 -0.02 -6.32 -2.83
CA ARG A 81 0.13 -5.22 -1.89
C ARG A 81 1.58 -4.70 -1.94
N ALA A 82 1.74 -3.39 -2.13
CA ALA A 82 3.03 -2.77 -1.87
C ALA A 82 3.34 -2.83 -0.37
N LEU A 83 4.50 -3.36 -0.03
CA LEU A 83 4.95 -3.58 1.35
C LEU A 83 5.89 -2.48 1.81
N SER A 84 6.72 -1.97 0.91
CA SER A 84 7.63 -0.85 1.16
C SER A 84 7.99 -0.13 -0.14
N VAL A 85 8.32 1.15 0.00
CA VAL A 85 8.90 1.99 -1.04
C VAL A 85 10.20 2.56 -0.48
N LEU A 86 11.31 2.18 -1.07
CA LEU A 86 12.64 2.61 -0.62
C LEU A 86 13.22 3.59 -1.62
N PRO A 87 13.49 4.85 -1.20
CA PRO A 87 14.28 5.78 -2.01
C PRO A 87 15.70 5.21 -2.25
N MET A 88 16.14 5.26 -3.50
CA MET A 88 17.47 4.87 -3.94
C MET A 88 18.09 6.03 -4.71
N GLU A 89 19.35 5.93 -5.08
CA GLU A 89 19.98 6.98 -5.88
C GLU A 89 19.29 7.13 -7.25
N GLY A 90 18.51 8.23 -7.38
CA GLY A 90 17.76 8.58 -8.60
C GLY A 90 16.53 7.70 -8.92
N THR A 91 16.18 6.71 -8.12
CA THR A 91 15.05 5.80 -8.36
C THR A 91 14.36 5.42 -7.04
N PHE A 92 13.30 4.61 -7.14
CA PHE A 92 12.57 4.02 -6.02
C PHE A 92 12.45 2.53 -6.25
N GLY A 93 12.67 1.75 -5.19
CA GLY A 93 12.36 0.34 -5.16
C GLY A 93 11.02 0.09 -4.47
N VAL A 94 10.15 -0.70 -5.07
CA VAL A 94 8.82 -1.07 -4.56
C VAL A 94 8.77 -2.57 -4.35
N ALA A 95 8.61 -3.00 -3.10
CA ALA A 95 8.42 -4.41 -2.76
C ALA A 95 6.92 -4.78 -2.86
N VAL A 96 6.60 -5.85 -3.58
CA VAL A 96 5.24 -6.40 -3.72
C VAL A 96 5.31 -7.92 -3.55
N GLY A 97 4.84 -8.43 -2.41
CA GLY A 97 5.07 -9.82 -2.04
C GLY A 97 6.55 -10.15 -1.99
N SER A 98 7.00 -11.15 -2.75
CA SER A 98 8.41 -11.52 -2.90
C SER A 98 9.15 -10.77 -4.01
N ASP A 99 8.43 -9.99 -4.81
CA ASP A 99 8.97 -9.33 -5.99
C ASP A 99 9.38 -7.89 -5.69
N TYR A 100 10.30 -7.38 -6.52
CA TYR A 100 10.84 -6.04 -6.38
C TYR A 100 10.81 -5.30 -7.72
N TYR A 101 10.25 -4.10 -7.72
CA TYR A 101 10.07 -3.30 -8.93
C TYR A 101 10.74 -1.95 -8.76
N MET A 102 11.27 -1.40 -9.87
CA MET A 102 12.00 -0.13 -9.87
C MET A 102 11.23 0.94 -10.65
N ALA A 103 11.24 2.17 -10.14
CA ALA A 103 10.65 3.31 -10.83
C ALA A 103 11.43 4.61 -10.62
N GLY A 104 11.31 5.54 -11.56
CA GLY A 104 11.86 6.90 -11.47
C GLY A 104 11.04 7.81 -10.54
N SER A 105 9.74 7.53 -10.36
CA SER A 105 8.81 8.29 -9.53
C SER A 105 7.67 7.39 -9.00
N ILE A 106 7.04 7.81 -7.91
CA ILE A 106 5.94 7.07 -7.26
C ILE A 106 4.71 7.97 -7.14
N ILE A 107 3.52 7.41 -7.42
CA ILE A 107 2.23 8.06 -7.13
C ILE A 107 1.44 7.19 -6.17
N LEU A 108 1.20 7.70 -4.96
CA LEU A 108 0.42 7.03 -3.93
C LEU A 108 -1.07 7.35 -4.11
N THR A 109 -1.88 6.31 -4.34
CA THR A 109 -3.33 6.39 -4.51
C THR A 109 -4.06 5.33 -3.69
N ALA A 110 -3.46 4.94 -2.56
CA ALA A 110 -3.87 3.79 -1.76
C ALA A 110 -5.19 4.00 -0.96
N GLY A 111 -5.85 5.15 -1.12
CA GLY A 111 -7.07 5.46 -0.39
C GLY A 111 -6.84 5.66 1.11
N ILE A 112 -7.84 5.31 1.94
CA ILE A 112 -7.72 5.38 3.39
C ILE A 112 -7.59 3.98 3.96
N THR A 113 -6.50 3.73 4.66
CA THR A 113 -6.33 2.53 5.47
C THR A 113 -7.03 2.75 6.81
N ARG A 114 -8.14 2.04 7.05
CA ARG A 114 -8.92 2.11 8.30
C ARG A 114 -8.48 1.09 9.35
N GLU A 115 -7.46 0.31 9.07
CA GLU A 115 -6.97 -0.68 10.03
C GLU A 115 -6.29 0.01 11.21
N LYS A 116 -6.81 -0.26 12.40
CA LYS A 116 -6.16 0.18 13.64
C LYS A 116 -4.86 -0.61 13.81
N LEU A 117 -3.81 0.09 14.19
CA LEU A 117 -2.58 -0.56 14.62
C LEU A 117 -2.82 -1.26 15.96
N TYR A 118 -2.22 -2.40 16.15
CA TYR A 118 -2.16 -3.03 17.47
C TYR A 118 -1.23 -2.21 18.38
N PRO A 119 -1.51 -2.14 19.69
CA PRO A 119 -0.57 -1.58 20.67
C PRO A 119 0.83 -2.16 20.49
N GLY A 120 1.85 -1.30 20.39
CA GLY A 120 3.25 -1.67 20.14
C GLY A 120 3.63 -1.91 18.67
N GLU A 121 2.65 -2.08 17.76
CA GLU A 121 2.95 -2.39 16.35
C GLU A 121 3.85 -1.34 15.69
N ALA A 122 3.48 -0.06 15.76
CA ALA A 122 4.28 1.01 15.16
C ALA A 122 5.64 1.21 15.84
N GLU A 123 5.69 1.00 17.16
CA GLU A 123 6.89 1.14 17.96
C GLU A 123 7.96 0.11 17.56
N TYR A 124 7.55 -1.14 17.34
CA TYR A 124 8.45 -2.25 17.08
C TYR A 124 8.59 -2.62 15.59
N LEU A 125 7.99 -1.86 14.67
CA LEU A 125 8.13 -2.10 13.23
C LEU A 125 9.62 -2.03 12.82
N GLY A 126 10.08 -3.07 12.11
CA GLY A 126 11.51 -3.26 11.79
C GLY A 126 12.39 -3.68 12.98
N ARG A 127 11.79 -3.81 14.18
CA ARG A 127 12.48 -4.25 15.40
C ARG A 127 11.67 -5.35 16.10
N GLY A 128 11.40 -6.46 15.38
CA GLY A 128 10.61 -7.58 15.86
C GLY A 128 9.13 -7.50 15.51
N VAL A 129 8.71 -6.55 14.67
CA VAL A 129 7.44 -6.52 13.93
C VAL A 129 7.74 -6.37 12.46
N SER A 130 7.10 -7.16 11.61
CA SER A 130 7.22 -7.10 10.15
C SER A 130 5.87 -7.31 9.48
N TYR A 131 5.73 -6.78 8.24
CA TYR A 131 4.56 -7.00 7.38
C TYR A 131 4.86 -7.92 6.19
N CYS A 132 6.09 -8.44 6.10
CA CYS A 132 6.55 -9.25 4.98
C CYS A 132 7.34 -10.46 5.48
N ALA A 133 6.70 -11.63 5.48
CA ALA A 133 7.36 -12.86 5.89
C ALA A 133 8.49 -13.25 4.92
N THR A 134 8.28 -13.09 3.63
CA THR A 134 9.26 -13.43 2.59
C THR A 134 10.46 -12.49 2.60
N CYS A 135 10.29 -11.21 2.99
CA CYS A 135 11.39 -10.25 3.08
C CYS A 135 12.30 -10.51 4.29
N ASP A 136 11.68 -10.68 5.47
CA ASP A 136 12.37 -10.66 6.76
C ASP A 136 12.50 -12.03 7.41
N GLY A 137 11.77 -13.04 6.92
CA GLY A 137 11.67 -14.36 7.56
C GLY A 137 13.03 -15.03 7.78
N MET A 138 13.96 -14.90 6.83
CA MET A 138 15.30 -15.47 6.96
C MET A 138 16.09 -14.96 8.17
N LEU A 139 15.81 -13.74 8.68
CA LEU A 139 16.42 -13.17 9.88
C LEU A 139 15.99 -13.92 11.16
N TYR A 140 14.88 -14.67 11.06
CA TYR A 140 14.26 -15.38 12.18
C TYR A 140 14.33 -16.90 12.04
N ARG A 141 15.14 -17.42 11.13
CA ARG A 141 15.35 -18.86 10.97
C ARG A 141 15.75 -19.52 12.29
N GLY A 142 15.07 -20.60 12.65
CA GLY A 142 15.29 -21.33 13.91
C GLY A 142 14.74 -20.65 15.17
N LYS A 143 13.96 -19.58 15.00
CA LYS A 143 13.35 -18.81 16.09
C LYS A 143 11.84 -19.02 16.15
N THR A 144 11.23 -18.57 17.26
CA THR A 144 9.78 -18.58 17.43
C THR A 144 9.20 -17.27 16.90
N VAL A 145 8.24 -17.35 16.00
CA VAL A 145 7.59 -16.19 15.40
C VAL A 145 6.07 -16.32 15.49
N ALA A 146 5.37 -15.19 15.61
CA ALA A 146 3.93 -15.15 15.50
C ALA A 146 3.52 -14.63 14.12
N VAL A 147 2.50 -15.24 13.51
CA VAL A 147 1.80 -14.73 12.34
C VAL A 147 0.40 -14.31 12.77
N VAL A 148 0.12 -13.02 12.68
CA VAL A 148 -1.19 -12.42 12.99
C VAL A 148 -1.83 -11.99 11.68
N GLY A 149 -2.87 -12.70 11.24
CA GLY A 149 -3.51 -12.44 9.96
C GLY A 149 -4.63 -13.40 9.66
N GLY A 150 -5.29 -13.22 8.53
CA GLY A 150 -6.36 -14.09 8.05
C GLY A 150 -6.27 -14.35 6.54
N GLY A 151 -7.00 -15.38 6.09
CA GLY A 151 -7.04 -15.74 4.68
C GLY A 151 -5.83 -16.52 4.17
N GLU A 152 -5.77 -16.66 2.84
CA GLU A 152 -4.77 -17.50 2.18
C GLU A 152 -3.35 -16.90 2.28
N GLU A 153 -3.21 -15.57 2.25
CA GLU A 153 -1.90 -14.90 2.34
C GLU A 153 -1.23 -15.19 3.69
N ALA A 154 -1.96 -15.03 4.80
CA ALA A 154 -1.41 -15.32 6.13
C ALA A 154 -1.03 -16.80 6.29
N LYS A 155 -1.78 -17.71 5.65
CA LYS A 155 -1.45 -19.13 5.63
C LYS A 155 -0.16 -19.40 4.85
N GLN A 156 -0.04 -18.85 3.63
CA GLN A 156 1.16 -18.99 2.79
C GLN A 156 2.41 -18.43 3.47
N ASP A 157 2.29 -17.26 4.10
CA ASP A 157 3.39 -16.63 4.85
C ASP A 157 3.81 -17.50 6.06
N ALA A 158 2.85 -18.08 6.79
CA ALA A 158 3.14 -18.97 7.89
C ALA A 158 3.80 -20.28 7.41
N ASP A 159 3.29 -20.88 6.32
CA ASP A 159 3.87 -22.10 5.72
C ASP A 159 5.30 -21.83 5.20
N PHE A 160 5.54 -20.65 4.62
CA PHE A 160 6.88 -20.22 4.22
C PHE A 160 7.83 -20.15 5.44
N LEU A 161 7.42 -19.46 6.52
CA LEU A 161 8.22 -19.34 7.73
C LEU A 161 8.55 -20.71 8.35
N GLU A 162 7.59 -21.64 8.37
CA GLU A 162 7.83 -23.04 8.79
C GLU A 162 8.84 -23.74 7.89
N SER A 163 8.73 -23.54 6.56
CA SER A 163 9.63 -24.18 5.58
C SER A 163 11.09 -23.76 5.73
N ILE A 164 11.34 -22.54 6.21
CA ILE A 164 12.70 -22.05 6.49
C ILE A 164 13.18 -22.37 7.90
N GLY A 165 12.37 -23.10 8.70
CA GLY A 165 12.74 -23.63 10.02
C GLY A 165 12.35 -22.76 11.21
N CYS A 166 11.41 -21.82 11.06
CA CYS A 166 10.84 -21.11 12.20
C CYS A 166 9.81 -21.98 12.94
N SER A 167 9.67 -21.77 14.26
CA SER A 167 8.52 -22.23 15.03
C SER A 167 7.41 -21.19 14.94
N VAL A 168 6.28 -21.49 14.28
CA VAL A 168 5.26 -20.50 13.95
C VAL A 168 4.02 -20.64 14.83
N LEU A 169 3.66 -19.55 15.51
CA LEU A 169 2.41 -19.39 16.23
C LEU A 169 1.43 -18.61 15.32
N ARG A 170 0.24 -19.19 15.07
CA ARG A 170 -0.75 -18.63 14.14
C ARG A 170 -1.90 -18.00 14.91
N PHE A 171 -2.24 -16.76 14.56
CA PHE A 171 -3.29 -15.97 15.20
C PHE A 171 -4.20 -15.33 14.18
N GLU A 172 -5.51 -15.32 14.45
CA GLU A 172 -6.51 -14.71 13.59
C GLU A 172 -6.44 -13.18 13.60
N LYS A 173 -6.77 -12.53 12.47
CA LYS A 173 -6.72 -11.07 12.29
C LYS A 173 -7.53 -10.27 13.30
N ASN A 174 -8.67 -10.77 13.77
CA ASN A 174 -9.66 -10.00 14.54
C ASN A 174 -9.44 -10.03 16.07
N GLY A 175 -8.27 -10.42 16.53
CA GLY A 175 -7.91 -10.45 17.94
C GLY A 175 -7.53 -9.08 18.52
N ARG A 176 -7.58 -9.00 19.86
CA ARG A 176 -6.98 -7.87 20.58
C ARG A 176 -5.57 -8.27 20.95
N TYR A 177 -4.62 -7.74 20.23
CA TYR A 177 -3.19 -8.01 20.41
C TYR A 177 -2.50 -6.82 21.04
N GLU A 178 -1.50 -7.09 21.86
CA GLU A 178 -0.53 -6.10 22.35
C GLU A 178 0.87 -6.67 22.14
N ILE A 179 1.73 -5.88 21.53
CA ILE A 179 3.11 -6.24 21.25
C ILE A 179 4.00 -5.44 22.18
N SER A 180 4.91 -6.10 22.85
CA SER A 180 5.79 -5.47 23.83
C SER A 180 7.18 -6.08 23.79
N GLY A 181 8.13 -5.39 24.41
CA GLY A 181 9.53 -5.81 24.49
C GLY A 181 10.42 -4.72 25.03
N GLY A 182 11.72 -4.92 24.89
CA GLY A 182 12.75 -3.94 25.22
C GLY A 182 13.19 -3.18 23.98
N MET A 183 14.45 -3.36 23.54
CA MET A 183 14.99 -2.77 22.31
C MET A 183 14.32 -3.32 21.04
N LYS A 184 13.75 -4.53 21.10
CA LYS A 184 12.96 -5.17 20.05
C LYS A 184 11.73 -5.85 20.67
N ALA A 185 10.69 -6.10 19.87
CA ALA A 185 9.54 -6.91 20.30
C ALA A 185 10.03 -8.32 20.64
N ASN A 186 9.54 -8.84 21.77
CA ASN A 186 9.81 -10.20 22.22
C ASN A 186 8.61 -10.87 22.90
N LEU A 187 7.46 -10.21 22.92
CA LEU A 187 6.25 -10.69 23.56
C LEU A 187 5.02 -10.28 22.77
N LEU A 188 4.15 -11.24 22.46
CA LEU A 188 2.80 -11.01 21.95
C LEU A 188 1.80 -11.41 23.04
N LYS A 189 0.90 -10.49 23.42
CA LYS A 189 -0.22 -10.77 24.31
C LYS A 189 -1.49 -10.94 23.51
N PHE A 190 -2.23 -11.99 23.80
CA PHE A 190 -3.53 -12.29 23.19
C PHE A 190 -4.45 -13.01 24.17
N ALA A 191 -5.68 -12.55 24.31
CA ALA A 191 -6.72 -13.15 25.17
C ALA A 191 -6.31 -13.36 26.66
N GLY A 192 -5.38 -12.53 27.15
CA GLY A 192 -4.88 -12.63 28.53
C GLY A 192 -3.67 -13.57 28.69
N GLU A 193 -3.25 -14.23 27.63
CA GLU A 193 -2.06 -15.08 27.61
C GLU A 193 -0.87 -14.34 26.99
N GLU A 194 0.33 -14.73 27.38
CA GLU A 194 1.59 -14.16 26.90
C GLU A 194 2.37 -15.20 26.08
N TYR A 195 2.77 -14.79 24.87
CA TYR A 195 3.50 -15.64 23.93
C TYR A 195 4.88 -15.02 23.67
N PRO A 196 5.96 -15.59 24.23
CA PRO A 196 7.32 -15.18 23.89
C PRO A 196 7.60 -15.46 22.40
N VAL A 197 8.04 -14.43 21.68
CA VAL A 197 8.32 -14.51 20.25
C VAL A 197 9.54 -13.65 19.88
N ASP A 198 10.23 -14.02 18.83
CA ASP A 198 11.35 -13.23 18.29
C ASP A 198 10.86 -12.19 17.26
N CYS A 199 9.71 -12.45 16.63
CA CYS A 199 9.07 -11.54 15.68
C CYS A 199 7.55 -11.78 15.64
N VAL A 200 6.81 -10.71 15.36
CA VAL A 200 5.39 -10.76 15.02
C VAL A 200 5.23 -10.32 13.56
N PHE A 201 4.87 -11.24 12.70
CA PHE A 201 4.48 -10.96 11.32
C PHE A 201 3.01 -10.61 11.27
N ILE A 202 2.66 -9.41 10.86
CA ILE A 202 1.28 -8.93 10.82
C ILE A 202 0.84 -8.85 9.35
N ILE A 203 -0.02 -9.77 8.95
CA ILE A 203 -0.52 -9.86 7.59
C ILE A 203 -1.84 -9.10 7.50
N LYS A 204 -1.79 -7.93 6.87
CA LYS A 204 -2.91 -7.00 6.70
C LYS A 204 -3.29 -6.91 5.23
N ASP A 205 -4.57 -6.61 4.96
CA ASP A 205 -5.04 -6.38 3.58
C ASP A 205 -4.40 -5.14 2.94
N THR A 206 -3.97 -4.18 3.77
CA THR A 206 -3.28 -2.95 3.32
C THR A 206 -2.22 -2.52 4.33
N VAL A 207 -1.05 -2.10 3.84
CA VAL A 207 -0.05 -1.39 4.65
C VAL A 207 -0.45 0.07 4.75
N SER A 208 -0.34 0.64 5.96
CA SER A 208 -0.57 2.08 6.11
C SER A 208 0.42 2.86 5.24
N VAL A 209 -0.09 3.85 4.50
CA VAL A 209 0.77 4.71 3.66
C VAL A 209 1.87 5.39 4.48
N THR A 210 1.63 5.61 5.80
CA THR A 210 2.63 6.15 6.73
C THR A 210 3.86 5.27 6.89
N GLN A 211 3.68 3.98 6.69
CA GLN A 211 4.73 2.97 6.86
C GLN A 211 5.31 2.53 5.52
N LEU A 212 4.56 2.80 4.43
CA LEU A 212 4.95 2.41 3.08
C LEU A 212 6.16 3.19 2.57
N VAL A 213 6.20 4.50 2.83
CA VAL A 213 7.27 5.40 2.35
C VAL A 213 7.86 6.16 3.52
N PRO A 214 9.13 5.94 3.86
CA PRO A 214 9.81 6.73 4.90
C PRO A 214 9.88 8.21 4.53
N GLY A 215 9.70 9.08 5.52
CA GLY A 215 9.86 10.53 5.37
C GLY A 215 8.60 11.29 4.89
N LEU A 216 7.46 10.61 4.71
CA LEU A 216 6.20 11.31 4.45
C LEU A 216 5.73 12.11 5.66
N SER A 217 5.18 13.29 5.39
CA SER A 217 4.52 14.12 6.41
C SER A 217 3.02 13.90 6.38
N TYR A 218 2.40 13.91 7.56
CA TYR A 218 0.97 13.66 7.75
C TYR A 218 0.33 14.80 8.53
N GLU A 219 -0.85 15.19 8.09
CA GLU A 219 -1.67 16.15 8.79
C GLU A 219 -3.15 15.83 8.59
N ASN A 220 -3.96 15.99 9.65
CA ASN A 220 -5.42 15.79 9.62
C ASN A 220 -5.87 14.43 9.00
N GLY A 221 -5.08 13.39 9.17
CA GLY A 221 -5.41 12.03 8.70
C GLY A 221 -5.10 11.77 7.23
N GLY A 222 -4.31 12.63 6.59
CA GLY A 222 -3.86 12.47 5.20
C GLY A 222 -2.39 12.76 5.02
N ILE A 223 -1.83 12.30 3.90
CA ILE A 223 -0.48 12.67 3.45
C ILE A 223 -0.50 14.15 3.10
N LEU A 224 0.42 14.92 3.70
CA LEU A 224 0.58 16.32 3.36
C LEU A 224 1.17 16.46 1.95
N VAL A 225 0.46 17.18 1.08
CA VAL A 225 0.88 17.49 -0.28
C VAL A 225 0.72 18.97 -0.59
N ASP A 226 1.52 19.43 -1.53
CA ASP A 226 1.37 20.78 -2.09
C ASP A 226 0.28 20.82 -3.19
N ARG A 227 0.11 21.98 -3.85
CA ARG A 227 -0.85 22.14 -4.97
C ARG A 227 -0.53 21.28 -6.20
N ARG A 228 0.68 20.77 -6.27
CA ARG A 228 1.15 19.86 -7.34
C ARG A 228 1.08 18.39 -6.92
N MET A 229 0.41 18.10 -5.81
CA MET A 229 0.35 16.75 -5.21
C MET A 229 1.72 16.18 -4.83
N ALA A 230 2.76 17.02 -4.71
CA ALA A 230 4.07 16.60 -4.26
C ALA A 230 4.10 16.44 -2.74
N THR A 231 4.71 15.34 -2.28
CA THR A 231 4.92 15.06 -0.85
C THR A 231 6.26 15.67 -0.37
N ALA A 232 6.57 15.50 0.91
CA ALA A 232 7.86 15.88 1.47
C ALA A 232 9.04 15.07 0.88
N VAL A 233 8.78 13.92 0.25
CA VAL A 233 9.79 13.06 -0.38
C VAL A 233 9.87 13.40 -1.88
N PRO A 234 10.99 13.97 -2.37
CA PRO A 234 11.14 14.33 -3.78
C PRO A 234 10.91 13.13 -4.71
N GLY A 235 10.07 13.29 -5.74
CA GLY A 235 9.71 12.22 -6.67
C GLY A 235 8.58 11.30 -6.19
N VAL A 236 8.03 11.53 -4.99
CA VAL A 236 6.84 10.85 -4.48
C VAL A 236 5.67 11.84 -4.45
N PHE A 237 4.59 11.46 -5.09
CA PHE A 237 3.32 12.21 -5.18
C PHE A 237 2.20 11.41 -4.50
N ALA A 238 1.15 12.08 -4.05
CA ALA A 238 -0.01 11.41 -3.47
C ALA A 238 -1.31 12.03 -3.98
N ALA A 239 -2.35 11.22 -4.16
CA ALA A 239 -3.62 11.66 -4.71
C ALA A 239 -4.81 10.82 -4.20
N GLY A 240 -5.97 11.43 -4.11
CA GLY A 240 -7.20 10.81 -3.67
C GLY A 240 -7.37 10.83 -2.15
N ASP A 241 -8.07 9.83 -1.63
CA ASP A 241 -8.44 9.82 -0.21
C ASP A 241 -7.25 9.75 0.75
N CYS A 242 -6.10 9.24 0.30
CA CYS A 242 -4.88 9.22 1.11
C CYS A 242 -4.30 10.61 1.41
N THR A 243 -4.71 11.66 0.69
CA THR A 243 -4.36 13.06 0.98
C THR A 243 -5.31 13.74 1.97
N GLY A 244 -6.30 13.00 2.48
CA GLY A 244 -7.26 13.48 3.47
C GLY A 244 -8.58 14.00 2.88
N LYS A 245 -9.38 14.62 3.73
CA LYS A 245 -10.70 15.16 3.37
C LYS A 245 -10.61 16.36 2.41
N PRO A 246 -11.69 16.61 1.58
CA PRO A 246 -12.92 15.85 1.51
C PRO A 246 -12.74 14.52 0.74
N LEU A 247 -13.43 13.46 1.20
CA LEU A 247 -13.42 12.16 0.54
C LEU A 247 -14.45 12.17 -0.59
N GLN A 248 -14.02 12.61 -1.76
CA GLN A 248 -14.89 12.79 -2.92
C GLN A 248 -14.25 12.18 -4.17
N LEU A 249 -15.07 11.48 -4.94
CA LEU A 249 -14.61 10.82 -6.16
C LEU A 249 -14.02 11.81 -7.18
N ALA A 250 -14.69 12.96 -7.37
CA ALA A 250 -14.20 14.00 -8.28
C ALA A 250 -12.87 14.60 -7.84
N LYS A 251 -12.65 14.78 -6.50
CA LYS A 251 -11.35 15.18 -5.95
C LYS A 251 -10.29 14.14 -6.29
N ALA A 252 -10.56 12.87 -6.03
CA ALA A 252 -9.60 11.79 -6.28
C ALA A 252 -9.17 11.74 -7.75
N VAL A 253 -10.10 11.86 -8.69
CA VAL A 253 -9.82 11.90 -10.13
C VAL A 253 -8.97 13.12 -10.49
N GLY A 254 -9.35 14.32 -10.00
CA GLY A 254 -8.61 15.55 -10.26
C GLY A 254 -7.19 15.52 -9.72
N GLU A 255 -7.01 15.07 -8.47
CA GLU A 255 -5.70 14.94 -7.85
C GLU A 255 -4.82 13.90 -8.55
N GLY A 256 -5.39 12.77 -9.00
CA GLY A 256 -4.66 11.76 -9.79
C GLY A 256 -4.07 12.34 -11.08
N ASN A 257 -4.85 13.15 -11.80
CA ASN A 257 -4.35 13.87 -12.98
C ASN A 257 -3.19 14.81 -12.63
N VAL A 258 -3.35 15.64 -11.58
CA VAL A 258 -2.32 16.61 -11.16
C VAL A 258 -1.05 15.89 -10.72
N ALA A 259 -1.16 14.80 -9.94
CA ALA A 259 -0.02 14.01 -9.49
C ALA A 259 0.78 13.44 -10.67
N ALA A 260 0.07 12.91 -11.68
CA ALA A 260 0.73 12.36 -12.87
C ALA A 260 1.45 13.42 -13.70
N LEU A 261 0.84 14.61 -13.91
CA LEU A 261 1.51 15.72 -14.58
C LEU A 261 2.76 16.17 -13.83
N SER A 262 2.66 16.22 -12.49
CA SER A 262 3.79 16.61 -11.64
C SER A 262 4.91 15.56 -11.63
N ALA A 263 4.57 14.27 -11.68
CA ALA A 263 5.54 13.18 -11.84
C ALA A 263 6.27 13.27 -13.19
N CYS A 264 5.55 13.56 -14.27
CA CYS A 264 6.18 13.81 -15.58
C CYS A 264 7.17 14.97 -15.52
N ASP A 265 6.75 16.12 -14.96
CA ASP A 265 7.63 17.30 -14.84
C ASP A 265 8.87 17.02 -13.95
N TYR A 266 8.74 16.15 -12.96
CA TYR A 266 9.86 15.74 -12.11
C TYR A 266 10.86 14.88 -12.90
N LEU A 267 10.36 13.93 -13.68
CA LEU A 267 11.20 13.03 -14.50
C LEU A 267 11.90 13.78 -15.65
N ASP A 268 11.21 14.75 -16.25
CA ASP A 268 11.76 15.53 -17.37
C ASP A 268 12.86 16.53 -16.93
N LYS A 269 13.03 16.74 -15.62
CA LYS A 269 14.07 17.60 -15.04
C LYS A 269 15.30 16.84 -14.54
N LYS A 270 15.25 15.52 -14.55
CA LYS A 270 16.37 14.62 -14.24
C LYS A 270 17.27 14.43 -15.46
#